data_3e9cd637322eea9c75ca34ca6bc08a40
#
_entry.id   3e9cd637322eea9c75ca34ca6bc08a40
#
_cell.length_a   1.000
_cell.length_b   1.000
_cell.length_c   1.000
_cell.angle_alpha   90.00
_cell.angle_beta   90.00
_cell.angle_gamma   90.00
#
_symmetry.space_group_name_H-M   'P 1'
#
loop_
_entity.id
_entity.type
_entity.pdbx_description
1 polymer ?
#
loop_
_entity_poly.entity_id
_entity_poly.type
_entity_poly.pdbx_seq_one_letter_code
_entity_poly.pdbx_strand_id
1 'polypeptide(L)'
;YAKENEVSMGNSGNGAIWHLAAAGLAKETGAKFKHVAYDGAAGAITDLLGEHIDAVAVSYAEVANYVESGDLKVLAVMNDKRLDAIPDVPTCKEAGYNVVLGTWRGLGVPASTPDYVVEQLYQIFSDAAQSDAFVDFMNKSNNVIDIMDGPSFEDRIIADLDTYKALVTDLGLKIQ
;
A
#
# COMPACT_ATOMS: atom_id res chain seq x y z
N TYR A 1 13.66 9.46 15.75
CA TYR A 1 14.04 8.30 16.54
C TYR A 1 14.70 7.23 15.69
N ALA A 2 14.04 6.71 14.67
CA ALA A 2 14.53 5.61 13.82
C ALA A 2 15.81 5.89 13.01
N LYS A 3 16.25 7.13 12.89
CA LYS A 3 17.56 7.47 12.29
C LYS A 3 18.72 7.09 13.20
N GLU A 4 18.51 7.11 14.50
CA GLU A 4 19.54 6.86 15.51
C GLU A 4 19.39 5.48 16.15
N ASN A 5 18.16 4.98 16.25
CA ASN A 5 17.81 3.73 16.89
C ASN A 5 17.25 2.74 15.88
N GLU A 6 17.55 1.46 16.05
CA GLU A 6 16.92 0.40 15.28
C GLU A 6 15.44 0.24 15.69
N VAL A 7 14.56 0.13 14.69
CA VAL A 7 13.11 -0.07 14.87
C VAL A 7 12.72 -1.37 14.18
N SER A 8 12.12 -2.30 14.91
CA SER A 8 11.57 -3.53 14.34
C SER A 8 10.30 -3.23 13.54
N MET A 9 10.37 -3.50 12.22
CA MET A 9 9.31 -3.20 11.26
C MET A 9 8.72 -4.48 10.69
N GLY A 10 7.50 -4.82 11.13
CA GLY A 10 6.75 -5.96 10.61
C GLY A 10 6.21 -5.71 9.20
N ASN A 11 6.16 -6.76 8.39
CA ASN A 11 5.62 -6.73 7.03
C ASN A 11 5.01 -8.08 6.64
N SER A 12 4.34 -8.14 5.48
CA SER A 12 3.59 -9.31 5.01
C SER A 12 4.41 -10.40 4.31
N GLY A 13 5.73 -10.40 4.47
CA GLY A 13 6.60 -11.40 3.90
C GLY A 13 7.82 -10.83 3.20
N ASN A 14 8.87 -11.63 3.12
CA ASN A 14 10.12 -11.20 2.48
C ASN A 14 9.92 -10.97 0.97
N GLY A 15 10.21 -9.76 0.50
CA GLY A 15 9.99 -9.35 -0.89
C GLY A 15 8.53 -9.03 -1.23
N ALA A 16 7.58 -9.19 -0.31
CA ALA A 16 6.20 -8.76 -0.51
C ALA A 16 6.06 -7.23 -0.53
N ILE A 17 4.92 -6.74 -1.00
CA ILE A 17 4.69 -5.30 -1.23
C ILE A 17 4.94 -4.46 0.03
N TRP A 18 4.52 -4.93 1.21
CA TRP A 18 4.72 -4.18 2.44
C TRP A 18 6.15 -4.22 2.97
N HIS A 19 6.94 -5.25 2.61
CA HIS A 19 8.39 -5.22 2.81
C HIS A 19 9.04 -4.16 1.93
N LEU A 20 8.68 -4.10 0.65
CA LEU A 20 9.21 -3.09 -0.29
C LEU A 20 8.80 -1.67 0.12
N ALA A 21 7.56 -1.50 0.60
CA ALA A 21 7.07 -0.22 1.10
C ALA A 21 7.86 0.25 2.34
N ALA A 22 8.09 -0.64 3.31
CA ALA A 22 8.92 -0.34 4.48
C ALA A 22 10.37 -0.03 4.10
N ALA A 23 10.93 -0.75 3.13
CA ALA A 23 12.28 -0.49 2.62
C ALA A 23 12.39 0.84 1.87
N GLY A 24 11.38 1.18 1.06
CA GLY A 24 11.29 2.48 0.40
C GLY A 24 11.22 3.63 1.41
N LEU A 25 10.45 3.46 2.48
CA LEU A 25 10.38 4.41 3.58
C LEU A 25 11.75 4.53 4.29
N ALA A 26 12.41 3.42 4.58
CA ALA A 26 13.75 3.43 5.18
C ALA A 26 14.76 4.18 4.31
N LYS A 27 14.77 3.90 3.01
CA LYS A 27 15.67 4.56 2.04
C LYS A 27 15.47 6.06 2.00
N GLU A 28 14.22 6.52 1.91
CA GLU A 28 13.90 7.94 1.79
C GLU A 28 14.14 8.70 3.10
N THR A 29 13.85 8.07 4.23
CA THR A 29 13.96 8.73 5.54
C THR A 29 15.34 8.58 6.19
N GLY A 30 16.16 7.61 5.76
CA GLY A 30 17.37 7.19 6.46
C GLY A 30 17.10 6.43 7.77
N ALA A 31 15.88 5.91 7.94
CA ALA A 31 15.51 5.13 9.12
C ALA A 31 16.21 3.77 9.15
N LYS A 32 16.55 3.29 10.35
CA LYS A 32 17.17 1.98 10.58
C LYS A 32 16.09 0.97 10.94
N PHE A 33 15.48 0.34 9.91
CA PHE A 33 14.47 -0.68 10.13
C PHE A 33 15.12 -2.08 10.15
N LYS A 34 14.80 -2.84 11.19
CA LYS A 34 14.99 -4.29 11.24
C LYS A 34 13.69 -4.93 10.71
N HIS A 35 13.72 -5.37 9.46
CA HIS A 35 12.55 -5.99 8.82
C HIS A 35 12.24 -7.36 9.44
N VAL A 36 10.99 -7.54 9.88
CA VAL A 36 10.47 -8.81 10.42
C VAL A 36 9.37 -9.29 9.48
N ALA A 37 9.66 -10.38 8.75
CA ALA A 37 8.77 -10.95 7.75
C ALA A 37 7.79 -11.94 8.40
N TYR A 38 6.50 -11.78 8.10
CA TYR A 38 5.41 -12.67 8.53
C TYR A 38 4.75 -13.33 7.33
N ASP A 39 4.01 -14.39 7.55
CA ASP A 39 3.15 -14.99 6.53
C ASP A 39 1.81 -14.21 6.50
N GLY A 40 1.84 -13.03 5.86
CA GLY A 40 0.73 -12.09 5.80
C GLY A 40 0.74 -11.04 6.93
N ALA A 41 -0.16 -10.06 6.82
CA ALA A 41 -0.21 -8.93 7.74
C ALA A 41 -0.73 -9.27 9.15
N ALA A 42 -1.62 -10.27 9.25
CA ALA A 42 -2.29 -10.60 10.52
C ALA A 42 -1.30 -10.95 11.65
N GLY A 43 -0.26 -11.75 11.35
CA GLY A 43 0.79 -12.07 12.32
C GLY A 43 1.58 -10.85 12.78
N ALA A 44 1.93 -9.96 11.84
CA ALA A 44 2.64 -8.72 12.15
C ALA A 44 1.80 -7.79 13.04
N ILE A 45 0.50 -7.67 12.77
CA ILE A 45 -0.43 -6.87 13.56
C ILE A 45 -0.57 -7.44 14.98
N THR A 46 -0.68 -8.76 15.11
CA THR A 46 -0.75 -9.42 16.42
C THR A 46 0.49 -9.15 17.26
N ASP A 47 1.69 -9.25 16.66
CA ASP A 47 2.94 -8.99 17.36
C ASP A 47 3.14 -7.51 17.70
N LEU A 48 2.61 -6.60 16.86
CA LEU A 48 2.58 -5.17 17.19
C LEU A 48 1.68 -4.88 18.40
N LEU A 49 0.48 -5.46 18.43
CA LEU A 49 -0.46 -5.33 19.57
C LEU A 49 0.12 -5.95 20.86
N GLY A 50 0.94 -6.98 20.72
CA GLY A 50 1.67 -7.61 21.81
C GLY A 50 2.97 -6.92 22.19
N GLU A 51 3.32 -5.78 21.58
CA GLU A 51 4.56 -5.01 21.80
C GLU A 51 5.84 -5.83 21.52
N HIS A 52 5.73 -6.88 20.66
CA HIS A 52 6.88 -7.70 20.23
C HIS A 52 7.67 -7.06 19.10
N ILE A 53 7.06 -6.16 18.35
CA ILE A 53 7.67 -5.30 17.33
C ILE A 53 7.18 -3.85 17.50
N ASP A 54 7.97 -2.90 16.97
CA ASP A 54 7.74 -1.46 17.21
C ASP A 54 6.75 -0.85 16.19
N ALA A 55 6.70 -1.36 14.97
CA ALA A 55 5.87 -0.80 13.90
C ALA A 55 5.54 -1.86 12.84
N VAL A 56 4.52 -1.58 12.02
CA VAL A 56 4.16 -2.38 10.84
C VAL A 56 3.94 -1.48 9.61
N ALA A 57 4.26 -2.03 8.44
CA ALA A 57 3.81 -1.50 7.16
C ALA A 57 2.73 -2.45 6.61
N VAL A 58 1.49 -1.94 6.50
CA VAL A 58 0.30 -2.72 6.09
C VAL A 58 -0.74 -1.79 5.45
N SER A 59 -1.81 -2.36 4.87
CA SER A 59 -2.96 -1.57 4.43
C SER A 59 -3.75 -1.03 5.64
N TYR A 60 -4.27 0.21 5.53
CA TYR A 60 -5.13 0.78 6.57
C TYR A 60 -6.34 -0.10 6.87
N ALA A 61 -6.95 -0.68 5.85
CA ALA A 61 -8.10 -1.59 6.01
C ALA A 61 -7.82 -2.78 6.96
N GLU A 62 -6.57 -3.21 7.09
CA GLU A 62 -6.18 -4.34 7.95
C GLU A 62 -6.03 -3.92 9.43
N VAL A 63 -5.88 -2.63 9.71
CA VAL A 63 -5.67 -2.09 11.07
C VAL A 63 -6.76 -1.12 11.52
N ALA A 64 -7.73 -0.80 10.67
CA ALA A 64 -8.75 0.22 10.93
C ALA A 64 -9.46 0.04 12.29
N ASN A 65 -9.91 -1.16 12.60
CA ASN A 65 -10.59 -1.45 13.87
C ASN A 65 -9.71 -1.17 15.11
N TYR A 66 -8.39 -1.44 15.01
CA TYR A 66 -7.44 -1.18 16.11
C TYR A 66 -7.09 0.31 16.23
N VAL A 67 -7.16 1.04 15.13
CA VAL A 67 -6.98 2.50 15.12
C VAL A 67 -8.22 3.16 15.70
N GLU A 68 -9.42 2.70 15.34
CA GLU A 68 -10.70 3.18 15.87
C GLU A 68 -10.86 2.91 17.39
N SER A 69 -10.38 1.74 17.87
CA SER A 69 -10.34 1.43 19.30
C SER A 69 -9.27 2.18 20.09
N GLY A 70 -8.28 2.77 19.38
CA GLY A 70 -7.15 3.46 20.01
C GLY A 70 -5.98 2.55 20.39
N ASP A 71 -6.03 1.26 20.03
CA ASP A 71 -4.96 0.30 20.31
C ASP A 71 -3.74 0.50 19.41
N LEU A 72 -3.95 1.02 18.18
CA LEU A 72 -2.91 1.37 17.24
C LEU A 72 -3.00 2.83 16.79
N LYS A 73 -1.86 3.40 16.43
CA LYS A 73 -1.75 4.75 15.89
C LYS A 73 -1.14 4.72 14.49
N VAL A 74 -1.80 5.34 13.51
CA VAL A 74 -1.23 5.59 12.20
C VAL A 74 -0.32 6.82 12.26
N LEU A 75 0.92 6.70 11.80
CA LEU A 75 1.91 7.78 11.80
C LEU A 75 1.86 8.59 10.50
N ALA A 76 1.75 7.92 9.37
CA ALA A 76 1.61 8.51 8.05
C ALA A 76 1.06 7.48 7.07
N VAL A 77 0.52 7.94 5.94
CA VAL A 77 0.10 7.08 4.84
C VAL A 77 1.02 7.27 3.63
N MET A 78 1.39 6.18 2.98
CA MET A 78 2.25 6.16 1.78
C MET A 78 1.41 6.30 0.51
N ASN A 79 0.57 7.32 0.46
CA ASN A 79 -0.33 7.62 -0.65
C ASN A 79 -0.15 9.08 -1.09
N ASP A 80 -0.63 9.43 -2.28
CA ASP A 80 -0.58 10.79 -2.81
C ASP A 80 -1.50 11.75 -2.05
N LYS A 81 -2.59 11.24 -1.49
CA LYS A 81 -3.58 11.99 -0.71
C LYS A 81 -3.80 11.31 0.63
N ARG A 82 -4.26 12.08 1.61
CA ARG A 82 -4.75 11.54 2.88
C ARG A 82 -5.92 10.59 2.63
N LEU A 83 -6.11 9.62 3.51
CA LEU A 83 -7.28 8.74 3.47
C LEU A 83 -8.46 9.44 4.13
N ASP A 84 -9.62 9.43 3.48
CA ASP A 84 -10.85 10.07 3.99
C ASP A 84 -11.28 9.51 5.36
N ALA A 85 -10.99 8.23 5.61
CA ALA A 85 -11.28 7.58 6.89
C ALA A 85 -10.42 8.11 8.07
N ILE A 86 -9.24 8.69 7.78
CA ILE A 86 -8.31 9.22 8.78
C ILE A 86 -7.73 10.57 8.31
N PRO A 87 -8.55 11.61 8.13
CA PRO A 87 -8.16 12.86 7.49
C PRO A 87 -7.08 13.65 8.25
N ASP A 88 -6.92 13.38 9.53
CA ASP A 88 -5.91 14.03 10.38
C ASP A 88 -4.51 13.41 10.24
N VAL A 89 -4.40 12.23 9.62
CA VAL A 89 -3.12 11.55 9.40
C VAL A 89 -2.46 12.08 8.13
N PRO A 90 -1.24 12.61 8.19
CA PRO A 90 -0.55 13.14 7.02
C PRO A 90 -0.10 12.03 6.07
N THR A 91 0.11 12.40 4.80
CA THR A 91 0.88 11.55 3.88
C THR A 91 2.37 11.65 4.18
N CYS A 92 3.16 10.68 3.71
CA CYS A 92 4.62 10.77 3.78
C CYS A 92 5.15 12.01 3.05
N LYS A 93 4.53 12.40 1.93
CA LYS A 93 4.89 13.63 1.19
C LYS A 93 4.68 14.90 2.02
N GLU A 94 3.54 15.01 2.71
CA GLU A 94 3.27 16.14 3.62
C GLU A 94 4.26 16.18 4.79
N ALA A 95 4.76 15.03 5.21
CA ALA A 95 5.81 14.89 6.23
C ALA A 95 7.24 15.17 5.69
N GLY A 96 7.38 15.51 4.39
CA GLY A 96 8.66 15.85 3.76
C GLY A 96 9.41 14.65 3.15
N TYR A 97 8.76 13.50 2.99
CA TYR A 97 9.35 12.28 2.42
C TYR A 97 8.60 11.84 1.17
N ASN A 98 9.30 11.74 0.04
CA ASN A 98 8.68 11.38 -1.24
C ASN A 98 8.46 9.85 -1.34
N VAL A 99 7.54 9.32 -0.54
CA VAL A 99 7.17 7.90 -0.54
C VAL A 99 5.70 7.74 -0.89
N VAL A 100 5.45 7.12 -2.05
CA VAL A 100 4.12 6.68 -2.49
C VAL A 100 4.27 5.23 -2.91
N LEU A 101 3.87 4.33 -2.05
CA LEU A 101 3.98 2.89 -2.23
C LEU A 101 2.74 2.22 -1.63
N GLY A 102 2.12 1.34 -2.38
CA GLY A 102 0.90 0.68 -1.92
C GLY A 102 0.41 -0.39 -2.86
N THR A 103 -0.76 -0.91 -2.59
CA THR A 103 -1.43 -1.91 -3.41
C THR A 103 -2.55 -1.29 -4.22
N TRP A 104 -2.73 -1.80 -5.41
CA TRP A 104 -3.89 -1.52 -6.26
C TRP A 104 -4.50 -2.84 -6.78
N ARG A 105 -5.68 -2.75 -7.33
CA ARG A 105 -6.37 -3.85 -8.01
C ARG A 105 -6.77 -3.37 -9.39
N GLY A 106 -6.62 -4.22 -10.39
CA GLY A 106 -6.99 -3.94 -11.76
C GLY A 106 -7.55 -5.16 -12.45
N LEU A 107 -8.21 -4.93 -13.57
CA LEU A 107 -8.73 -5.98 -14.45
C LEU A 107 -7.88 -6.01 -15.73
N GLY A 108 -7.50 -7.20 -16.13
CA GLY A 108 -6.75 -7.42 -17.36
C GLY A 108 -7.52 -8.29 -18.34
N VAL A 109 -7.25 -8.08 -19.62
CA VAL A 109 -7.77 -8.89 -20.72
C VAL A 109 -6.61 -9.44 -21.55
N PRO A 110 -6.81 -10.52 -22.34
CA PRO A 110 -5.79 -10.96 -23.28
C PRO A 110 -5.36 -9.84 -24.24
N ALA A 111 -4.06 -9.77 -24.58
CA ALA A 111 -3.51 -8.73 -25.45
C ALA A 111 -4.15 -8.68 -26.85
N SER A 112 -4.78 -9.77 -27.28
CA SER A 112 -5.52 -9.85 -28.57
C SER A 112 -6.95 -9.38 -28.49
N THR A 113 -7.43 -8.88 -27.33
CA THR A 113 -8.80 -8.37 -27.18
C THR A 113 -8.97 -7.09 -28.01
N PRO A 114 -9.99 -7.00 -28.87
CA PRO A 114 -10.22 -5.81 -29.68
C PRO A 114 -10.46 -4.56 -28.83
N ASP A 115 -9.94 -3.40 -29.25
CA ASP A 115 -10.01 -2.13 -28.51
C ASP A 115 -11.44 -1.74 -28.12
N TYR A 116 -12.41 -1.96 -29.01
CA TYR A 116 -13.82 -1.64 -28.70
C TYR A 116 -14.40 -2.48 -27.55
N VAL A 117 -13.89 -3.73 -27.37
CA VAL A 117 -14.28 -4.59 -26.24
C VAL A 117 -13.64 -4.07 -24.95
N VAL A 118 -12.37 -3.67 -25.03
CA VAL A 118 -11.65 -3.08 -23.88
C VAL A 118 -12.38 -1.83 -23.40
N GLU A 119 -12.76 -0.93 -24.33
CA GLU A 119 -13.50 0.30 -24.00
C GLU A 119 -14.86 0.00 -23.37
N GLN A 120 -15.60 -0.97 -23.91
CA GLN A 120 -16.90 -1.37 -23.34
C GLN A 120 -16.74 -1.97 -21.92
N LEU A 121 -15.71 -2.79 -21.70
CA LEU A 121 -15.42 -3.35 -20.37
C LEU A 121 -15.03 -2.26 -19.39
N TYR A 122 -14.17 -1.32 -19.80
CA TYR A 122 -13.82 -0.18 -18.96
C TYR A 122 -15.06 0.60 -18.52
N GLN A 123 -15.96 0.93 -19.44
CA GLN A 123 -17.18 1.64 -19.12
C GLN A 123 -18.06 0.86 -18.12
N ILE A 124 -18.27 -0.45 -18.37
CA ILE A 124 -19.08 -1.30 -17.49
C ILE A 124 -18.50 -1.35 -16.07
N PHE A 125 -17.18 -1.58 -15.95
CA PHE A 125 -16.54 -1.68 -14.64
C PHE A 125 -16.41 -0.33 -13.94
N SER A 126 -16.19 0.75 -14.69
CA SER A 126 -16.18 2.12 -14.16
C SER A 126 -17.55 2.49 -13.59
N ASP A 127 -18.64 2.20 -14.32
CA ASP A 127 -20.01 2.44 -13.85
C ASP A 127 -20.32 1.58 -12.60
N ALA A 128 -19.91 0.31 -12.62
CA ALA A 128 -20.09 -0.58 -11.47
C ALA A 128 -19.31 -0.10 -10.23
N ALA A 129 -18.09 0.40 -10.40
CA ALA A 129 -17.26 0.94 -9.31
C ALA A 129 -17.83 2.24 -8.72
N GLN A 130 -18.70 2.94 -9.43
CA GLN A 130 -19.39 4.15 -8.98
C GLN A 130 -20.80 3.86 -8.43
N SER A 131 -21.25 2.61 -8.47
CA SER A 131 -22.55 2.24 -7.91
C SER A 131 -22.59 2.41 -6.39
N ASP A 132 -23.74 2.81 -5.85
CA ASP A 132 -23.93 2.98 -4.40
C ASP A 132 -23.52 1.73 -3.62
N ALA A 133 -23.86 0.54 -4.12
CA ALA A 133 -23.53 -0.72 -3.46
C ALA A 133 -22.02 -0.96 -3.37
N PHE A 134 -21.27 -0.64 -4.43
CA PHE A 134 -19.82 -0.80 -4.43
C PHE A 134 -19.14 0.28 -3.57
N VAL A 135 -19.57 1.52 -3.68
CA VAL A 135 -19.08 2.64 -2.86
C VAL A 135 -19.31 2.35 -1.37
N ASP A 136 -20.50 1.91 -1.00
CA ASP A 136 -20.82 1.52 0.37
C ASP A 136 -19.95 0.37 0.88
N PHE A 137 -19.71 -0.64 0.04
CA PHE A 137 -18.83 -1.76 0.40
C PHE A 137 -17.38 -1.29 0.63
N MET A 138 -16.85 -0.47 -0.29
CA MET A 138 -15.48 0.04 -0.19
C MET A 138 -15.29 0.94 1.04
N ASN A 139 -16.25 1.82 1.31
CA ASN A 139 -16.23 2.68 2.50
C ASN A 139 -16.27 1.85 3.79
N LYS A 140 -17.18 0.86 3.89
CA LYS A 140 -17.29 -0.03 5.07
C LYS A 140 -16.03 -0.89 5.29
N SER A 141 -15.30 -1.20 4.23
CA SER A 141 -14.07 -1.96 4.30
C SER A 141 -12.80 -1.08 4.37
N ASN A 142 -12.97 0.23 4.53
CA ASN A 142 -11.86 1.21 4.61
C ASN A 142 -10.89 1.15 3.40
N ASN A 143 -11.41 0.83 2.21
CA ASN A 143 -10.66 0.81 0.96
C ASN A 143 -10.93 2.06 0.12
N VAL A 144 -9.94 2.47 -0.65
CA VAL A 144 -10.03 3.62 -1.56
C VAL A 144 -10.50 3.16 -2.94
N ILE A 145 -11.38 3.93 -3.56
CA ILE A 145 -11.75 3.78 -4.96
C ILE A 145 -10.87 4.74 -5.78
N ASP A 146 -10.10 4.19 -6.72
CA ASP A 146 -9.28 4.94 -7.66
C ASP A 146 -9.51 4.34 -9.06
N ILE A 147 -10.24 5.07 -9.91
CA ILE A 147 -10.64 4.60 -11.24
C ILE A 147 -9.69 5.19 -12.26
N MET A 148 -8.98 4.31 -12.96
CA MET A 148 -8.08 4.66 -14.04
C MET A 148 -8.50 3.97 -15.35
N ASP A 149 -8.37 4.68 -16.46
CA ASP A 149 -8.47 4.07 -17.79
C ASP A 149 -7.25 3.18 -18.11
N GLY A 150 -7.33 2.40 -19.18
CA GLY A 150 -6.28 1.48 -19.56
C GLY A 150 -4.90 2.14 -19.70
N PRO A 151 -4.75 3.22 -20.50
CA PRO A 151 -3.48 3.92 -20.67
C PRO A 151 -2.90 4.48 -19.35
N SER A 152 -3.73 5.16 -18.56
CA SER A 152 -3.30 5.71 -17.25
C SER A 152 -2.88 4.61 -16.27
N PHE A 153 -3.56 3.47 -16.32
CA PHE A 153 -3.22 2.33 -15.48
C PHE A 153 -1.94 1.63 -15.93
N GLU A 154 -1.69 1.54 -17.25
CA GLU A 154 -0.43 1.03 -17.80
C GLU A 154 0.76 1.91 -17.38
N ASP A 155 0.64 3.23 -17.50
CA ASP A 155 1.67 4.18 -17.04
C ASP A 155 1.98 4.00 -15.55
N ARG A 156 0.94 3.79 -14.73
CA ARG A 156 1.09 3.50 -13.31
C ARG A 156 1.82 2.19 -13.06
N ILE A 157 1.49 1.12 -13.78
CA ILE A 157 2.15 -0.20 -13.68
C ILE A 157 3.64 -0.06 -14.02
N ILE A 158 3.98 0.67 -15.08
CA ILE A 158 5.37 0.87 -15.51
C ILE A 158 6.15 1.65 -14.44
N ALA A 159 5.60 2.73 -13.92
CA ALA A 159 6.24 3.53 -12.88
C ALA A 159 6.46 2.74 -11.59
N ASP A 160 5.47 1.97 -11.15
CA ASP A 160 5.56 1.11 -9.98
C ASP A 160 6.60 -0.01 -10.19
N LEU A 161 6.64 -0.62 -11.39
CA LEU A 161 7.61 -1.66 -11.73
C LEU A 161 9.05 -1.17 -11.60
N ASP A 162 9.35 0.03 -12.10
CA ASP A 162 10.69 0.62 -12.02
C ASP A 162 11.07 0.92 -10.55
N THR A 163 10.12 1.46 -9.79
CA THR A 163 10.29 1.72 -8.35
C THR A 163 10.58 0.43 -7.59
N TYR A 164 9.78 -0.61 -7.80
CA TYR A 164 9.95 -1.88 -7.10
C TYR A 164 11.21 -2.63 -7.52
N LYS A 165 11.62 -2.59 -8.80
CA LYS A 165 12.89 -3.15 -9.27
C LYS A 165 14.09 -2.51 -8.56
N ALA A 166 14.07 -1.18 -8.41
CA ALA A 166 15.11 -0.47 -7.69
C ALA A 166 15.18 -0.91 -6.22
N LEU A 167 14.03 -0.99 -5.53
CA LEU A 167 13.98 -1.44 -4.14
C LEU A 167 14.43 -2.90 -3.96
N VAL A 168 14.02 -3.81 -4.84
CA VAL A 168 14.46 -5.22 -4.83
C VAL A 168 15.97 -5.31 -4.98
N THR A 169 16.56 -4.50 -5.87
CA THR A 169 18.01 -4.44 -6.07
C THR A 169 18.73 -3.92 -4.81
N ASP A 170 18.22 -2.84 -4.23
CA ASP A 170 18.80 -2.23 -3.01
C ASP A 170 18.76 -3.19 -1.81
N LEU A 171 17.71 -4.00 -1.71
CA LEU A 171 17.56 -5.02 -0.67
C LEU A 171 18.40 -6.29 -0.94
N GLY A 172 19.03 -6.39 -2.10
CA GLY A 172 19.78 -7.59 -2.52
C GLY A 172 18.87 -8.83 -2.71
N LEU A 173 17.59 -8.63 -2.95
CA LEU A 173 16.64 -9.72 -3.20
C LEU A 173 16.84 -10.25 -4.63
N LYS A 174 16.79 -11.58 -4.78
CA LYS A 174 16.81 -12.21 -6.11
C LYS A 174 15.40 -12.22 -6.68
N ILE A 175 15.21 -11.61 -7.85
CA ILE A 175 14.02 -11.79 -8.66
C ILE A 175 14.12 -13.19 -9.26
N GLN A 176 13.19 -14.07 -8.91
CA GLN A 176 13.07 -15.41 -9.51
C GLN A 176 12.26 -15.34 -10.79
#